data_6a3a263c889dba47d2e9d62297e3c531
#
_entry.id   6a3a263c889dba47d2e9d62297e3c531
#
_cell.length_a   1.000
_cell.length_b   1.000
_cell.length_c   1.000
_cell.angle_alpha   90.00
_cell.angle_beta   90.00
_cell.angle_gamma   90.00
#
_symmetry.space_group_name_H-M   'P 1'
#
loop_
_entity.id
_entity.type
_entity.pdbx_description
1 polymer ?
#
loop_
_entity_poly.entity_id
_entity_poly.type
_entity_poly.pdbx_seq_one_letter_code
_entity_poly.pdbx_strand_id
1 'polypeptide(L)'
;MGRVSESNGYDKCKANYKFWDFSDPPGQAFISKDTEMVVKGEAITLTCAVDEPGRPEATKFIWKRGGHVVNDVQSFNWTIDPVTLETEANISCVAINQVDEGQPDFINIQVIGEYQIKSFRSLIEKCTFIYCSTTYFHRPPTTLYRSHG
;
A
#
# COMPACT_ATOMS: atom_id res chain seq x y z
N MET A 1 32.47 -25.06 69.91
CA MET A 1 31.09 -24.78 69.42
C MET A 1 31.17 -23.85 68.23
N GLY A 2 31.24 -24.40 67.03
CA GLY A 2 31.26 -23.65 65.81
C GLY A 2 29.82 -23.45 65.30
N ARG A 3 29.37 -22.22 65.10
CA ARG A 3 28.14 -21.91 64.38
C ARG A 3 28.42 -21.92 62.89
N VAL A 4 27.82 -22.89 62.22
CA VAL A 4 27.72 -22.89 60.75
C VAL A 4 26.53 -21.96 60.41
N SER A 5 26.85 -20.84 59.75
CA SER A 5 25.80 -19.99 59.16
C SER A 5 25.38 -20.61 57.84
N GLU A 6 24.17 -21.20 57.81
CA GLU A 6 23.50 -21.57 56.60
C GLU A 6 23.17 -20.30 55.79
N SER A 7 23.91 -20.07 54.73
CA SER A 7 23.51 -19.11 53.73
C SER A 7 22.38 -19.69 52.92
N ASN A 8 21.17 -19.13 53.09
CA ASN A 8 19.97 -19.49 52.36
C ASN A 8 20.21 -19.36 50.86
N GLY A 9 20.06 -20.48 50.14
CA GLY A 9 20.24 -20.53 48.67
C GLY A 9 19.31 -19.63 47.83
N TYR A 10 18.48 -18.82 48.48
CA TYR A 10 17.59 -17.85 47.82
C TYR A 10 18.29 -16.59 47.31
N ASP A 11 19.44 -16.23 47.84
CA ASP A 11 20.11 -15.02 47.43
C ASP A 11 20.96 -15.17 46.16
N LYS A 12 21.22 -16.40 45.70
CA LYS A 12 21.97 -16.67 44.48
C LYS A 12 21.14 -16.58 43.18
N CYS A 13 19.81 -16.62 43.29
CA CYS A 13 18.93 -16.52 42.12
C CYS A 13 18.60 -15.09 41.69
N LYS A 14 18.94 -14.08 42.51
CA LYS A 14 18.63 -12.67 42.21
C LYS A 14 19.65 -11.96 41.33
N ALA A 15 20.76 -12.59 40.99
CA ALA A 15 21.88 -11.86 40.35
C ALA A 15 21.95 -11.92 38.81
N ASN A 16 21.06 -12.63 38.12
CA ASN A 16 21.15 -12.80 36.68
C ASN A 16 19.82 -12.78 35.92
N TYR A 17 18.81 -12.10 36.40
CA TYR A 17 17.73 -11.71 35.54
C TYR A 17 18.24 -10.48 34.76
N LYS A 18 18.92 -10.69 33.62
CA LYS A 18 18.86 -9.75 32.51
C LYS A 18 17.36 -9.65 32.22
N PHE A 19 16.76 -8.55 32.61
CA PHE A 19 15.46 -8.15 32.12
C PHE A 19 15.65 -8.08 30.60
N TRP A 20 15.15 -9.08 29.88
CA TRP A 20 15.14 -9.08 28.44
C TRP A 20 14.19 -7.95 28.07
N ASP A 21 14.77 -6.80 27.78
CA ASP A 21 14.03 -5.71 27.17
C ASP A 21 13.67 -6.19 25.76
N PHE A 22 12.43 -6.68 25.63
CA PHE A 22 11.87 -7.14 24.37
C PHE A 22 11.39 -5.93 23.54
N SER A 23 12.20 -4.91 23.44
CA SER A 23 11.93 -3.75 22.62
C SER A 23 12.49 -3.98 21.22
N ASP A 24 11.58 -3.94 20.22
CA ASP A 24 11.90 -4.15 18.82
C ASP A 24 11.39 -2.98 17.98
N PRO A 25 12.13 -2.54 16.95
CA PRO A 25 11.62 -1.57 15.99
C PRO A 25 10.46 -2.18 15.19
N PRO A 26 9.64 -1.36 14.49
CA PRO A 26 8.66 -1.87 13.53
C PRO A 26 9.33 -2.61 12.38
N GLY A 27 8.61 -3.54 11.76
CA GLY A 27 9.07 -4.30 10.61
C GLY A 27 8.98 -3.54 9.30
N GLN A 28 8.75 -4.29 8.20
CA GLN A 28 8.62 -3.74 6.85
C GLN A 28 7.29 -2.99 6.69
N ALA A 29 7.35 -1.78 6.16
CA ALA A 29 6.17 -1.04 5.75
C ALA A 29 5.65 -1.53 4.40
N PHE A 30 4.34 -1.33 4.14
CA PHE A 30 3.65 -1.60 2.89
C PHE A 30 2.70 -0.46 2.57
N ILE A 31 2.84 0.14 1.38
CA ILE A 31 1.97 1.20 0.92
C ILE A 31 0.93 0.63 -0.02
N SER A 32 -0.34 0.91 0.26
CA SER A 32 -1.47 0.67 -0.64
C SER A 32 -2.16 1.97 -1.00
N LYS A 33 -2.86 1.98 -2.13
CA LYS A 33 -3.68 3.11 -2.60
C LYS A 33 -5.12 2.64 -2.80
N ASP A 34 -6.07 3.51 -2.56
CA ASP A 34 -7.51 3.23 -2.67
C ASP A 34 -8.01 3.15 -4.12
N THR A 35 -7.21 3.62 -5.08
CA THR A 35 -7.53 3.57 -6.51
C THR A 35 -6.34 3.14 -7.35
N GLU A 36 -6.58 2.38 -8.41
CA GLU A 36 -5.54 2.02 -9.37
C GLU A 36 -5.14 3.20 -10.27
N MET A 37 -6.11 4.03 -10.65
CA MET A 37 -5.89 5.20 -11.51
C MET A 37 -5.97 6.48 -10.70
N VAL A 38 -4.88 7.23 -10.67
CA VAL A 38 -4.79 8.52 -9.98
C VAL A 38 -5.12 9.62 -10.98
N VAL A 39 -6.29 10.21 -10.86
CA VAL A 39 -6.83 11.19 -11.80
C VAL A 39 -6.64 12.59 -11.27
N LYS A 40 -6.16 13.51 -12.12
CA LYS A 40 -6.04 14.93 -11.76
C LYS A 40 -7.39 15.52 -11.34
N GLY A 41 -7.42 16.19 -10.19
CA GLY A 41 -8.61 16.85 -9.63
C GLY A 41 -9.43 15.94 -8.71
N GLU A 42 -9.14 14.65 -8.65
CA GLU A 42 -9.75 13.71 -7.69
C GLU A 42 -8.90 13.62 -6.41
N ALA A 43 -9.40 12.94 -5.41
CA ALA A 43 -8.67 12.61 -4.20
C ALA A 43 -8.08 11.21 -4.29
N ILE A 44 -6.95 10.98 -3.62
CA ILE A 44 -6.35 9.67 -3.41
C ILE A 44 -5.99 9.50 -1.94
N THR A 45 -6.24 8.31 -1.40
CA THR A 45 -5.79 7.95 -0.05
C THR A 45 -4.75 6.84 -0.13
N LEU A 46 -3.58 7.13 0.46
CA LEU A 46 -2.50 6.18 0.64
C LEU A 46 -2.58 5.63 2.07
N THR A 47 -2.44 4.32 2.21
CA THR A 47 -2.41 3.65 3.52
C THR A 47 -1.07 2.96 3.69
N CYS A 48 -0.42 3.20 4.83
CA CYS A 48 0.82 2.57 5.25
C CYS A 48 0.52 1.53 6.32
N ALA A 49 0.77 0.28 6.03
CA ALA A 49 0.70 -0.83 6.98
C ALA A 49 2.10 -1.36 7.30
N VAL A 50 2.25 -2.12 8.37
CA VAL A 50 3.49 -2.81 8.72
C VAL A 50 3.19 -4.29 9.00
N ASP A 51 4.10 -5.18 8.67
CA ASP A 51 3.99 -6.60 8.97
C ASP A 51 4.13 -6.89 10.47
N GLU A 52 5.08 -6.23 11.12
CA GLU A 52 5.33 -6.31 12.55
C GLU A 52 5.23 -4.92 13.18
N PRO A 53 4.31 -4.69 14.13
CA PRO A 53 4.12 -3.35 14.71
C PRO A 53 5.29 -2.88 15.59
N GLY A 54 6.20 -3.78 15.98
CA GLY A 54 7.28 -3.52 16.93
C GLY A 54 6.83 -3.57 18.38
N ARG A 55 7.78 -3.33 19.30
CA ARG A 55 7.53 -3.27 20.75
C ARG A 55 8.30 -2.11 21.38
N PRO A 56 7.63 -1.08 21.87
CA PRO A 56 6.18 -0.84 21.78
C PRO A 56 5.70 -0.66 20.34
N GLU A 57 4.39 -0.82 20.12
CA GLU A 57 3.80 -0.65 18.77
C GLU A 57 4.13 0.71 18.15
N ALA A 58 4.29 0.75 16.85
CA ALA A 58 4.47 1.97 16.09
C ALA A 58 3.24 2.88 16.25
N THR A 59 3.49 4.11 16.66
CA THR A 59 2.45 5.13 16.87
C THR A 59 2.54 6.28 15.88
N LYS A 60 3.60 6.33 15.09
CA LYS A 60 3.88 7.38 14.12
C LYS A 60 4.34 6.80 12.80
N PHE A 61 3.97 7.49 11.72
CA PHE A 61 4.39 7.19 10.38
C PHE A 61 5.02 8.43 9.76
N ILE A 62 6.17 8.26 9.10
CA ILE A 62 6.80 9.33 8.34
C ILE A 62 6.58 9.07 6.86
N TRP A 63 5.92 10.02 6.22
CA TRP A 63 5.73 10.05 4.78
C TRP A 63 6.77 10.97 4.14
N LYS A 64 7.32 10.52 3.00
CA LYS A 64 8.21 11.36 2.18
C LYS A 64 7.67 11.39 0.75
N ARG A 65 7.76 12.56 0.12
CA ARG A 65 7.44 12.77 -1.29
C ARG A 65 8.66 13.30 -2.02
N GLY A 66 9.14 12.58 -3.05
CA GLY A 66 10.37 12.95 -3.74
C GLY A 66 11.59 13.05 -2.83
N GLY A 67 11.64 12.25 -1.74
CA GLY A 67 12.69 12.28 -0.73
C GLY A 67 12.52 13.32 0.39
N HIS A 68 11.55 14.23 0.28
CA HIS A 68 11.27 15.26 1.30
C HIS A 68 10.18 14.82 2.26
N VAL A 69 10.39 15.04 3.56
CA VAL A 69 9.42 14.68 4.61
C VAL A 69 8.16 15.55 4.49
N VAL A 70 7.00 14.89 4.56
CA VAL A 70 5.68 15.53 4.63
C VAL A 70 5.34 15.74 6.10
N ASN A 71 5.55 16.96 6.61
CA ASN A 71 5.44 17.24 8.04
C ASN A 71 4.02 17.23 8.59
N ASP A 72 3.03 17.47 7.74
CA ASP A 72 1.63 17.62 8.15
C ASP A 72 0.90 16.28 8.31
N VAL A 73 1.55 15.16 7.96
CA VAL A 73 0.97 13.83 8.01
C VAL A 73 1.86 12.89 8.83
N GLN A 74 1.36 12.46 9.99
CA GLN A 74 2.01 11.48 10.85
C GLN A 74 1.14 10.24 11.09
N SER A 75 -0.01 10.17 10.41
CA SER A 75 -0.94 9.05 10.45
C SER A 75 -0.51 7.95 9.48
N PHE A 76 -1.02 6.73 9.69
CA PHE A 76 -0.90 5.63 8.74
C PHE A 76 -1.65 5.89 7.41
N ASN A 77 -2.62 6.81 7.39
CA ASN A 77 -3.32 7.25 6.19
C ASN A 77 -2.90 8.67 5.79
N TRP A 78 -2.68 8.85 4.49
CA TRP A 78 -2.43 10.14 3.88
C TRP A 78 -3.35 10.37 2.68
N THR A 79 -4.28 11.33 2.82
CA THR A 79 -5.17 11.74 1.73
C THR A 79 -4.60 12.97 1.04
N ILE A 80 -4.48 12.92 -0.28
CA ILE A 80 -4.07 14.02 -1.17
C ILE A 80 -5.31 14.46 -1.93
N ASP A 81 -5.77 15.69 -1.68
CA ASP A 81 -6.99 16.27 -2.26
C ASP A 81 -6.79 17.78 -2.48
N PRO A 82 -6.90 18.30 -3.69
CA PRO A 82 -6.98 17.56 -4.95
C PRO A 82 -5.62 17.03 -5.44
N VAL A 83 -5.66 15.94 -6.22
CA VAL A 83 -4.50 15.45 -6.96
C VAL A 83 -4.15 16.44 -8.08
N THR A 84 -2.89 16.81 -8.19
CA THR A 84 -2.34 17.68 -9.24
C THR A 84 -1.21 16.96 -9.99
N LEU A 85 -0.71 17.52 -11.09
CA LEU A 85 0.46 16.97 -11.77
C LEU A 85 1.71 17.00 -10.86
N GLU A 86 1.78 17.94 -9.92
CA GLU A 86 2.85 17.99 -8.93
C GLU A 86 2.77 16.85 -7.89
N THR A 87 1.65 16.14 -7.84
CA THR A 87 1.49 14.94 -7.01
C THR A 87 2.31 13.76 -7.55
N GLU A 88 2.68 13.78 -8.84
CA GLU A 88 3.56 12.77 -9.43
C GLU A 88 4.91 12.76 -8.71
N ALA A 89 5.16 11.69 -7.98
CA ALA A 89 6.41 11.52 -7.25
C ALA A 89 6.57 10.07 -6.77
N ASN A 90 7.80 9.74 -6.39
CA ASN A 90 8.05 8.61 -5.52
C ASN A 90 7.65 8.99 -4.09
N ILE A 91 6.72 8.24 -3.54
CA ILE A 91 6.27 8.37 -2.16
C ILE A 91 6.82 7.21 -1.36
N SER A 92 7.27 7.47 -0.16
CA SER A 92 7.68 6.44 0.80
C SER A 92 7.03 6.66 2.14
N CYS A 93 6.87 5.57 2.87
CA CYS A 93 6.36 5.54 4.22
C CYS A 93 7.26 4.66 5.08
N VAL A 94 7.47 5.05 6.33
CA VAL A 94 8.13 4.26 7.35
C VAL A 94 7.37 4.42 8.67
N ALA A 95 7.20 3.32 9.40
CA ALA A 95 6.66 3.33 10.75
C ALA A 95 7.77 3.53 11.78
N ILE A 96 7.46 4.21 12.88
CA ILE A 96 8.41 4.53 13.95
C ILE A 96 7.80 4.21 15.30
N ASN A 97 8.59 3.61 16.16
CA ASN A 97 8.30 3.48 17.58
C ASN A 97 9.38 4.19 18.43
N GLN A 98 9.38 3.96 19.74
CA GLN A 98 10.35 4.57 20.66
C GLN A 98 11.75 3.95 20.53
N VAL A 99 11.90 2.82 19.86
CA VAL A 99 13.17 2.10 19.68
C VAL A 99 13.88 2.64 18.47
N ASP A 100 13.24 2.59 17.28
CA ASP A 100 13.84 3.03 16.03
C ASP A 100 12.78 3.10 14.90
N GLU A 101 13.23 3.47 13.70
CA GLU A 101 12.47 3.39 12.45
C GLU A 101 12.46 1.94 11.92
N GLY A 102 11.31 1.53 11.37
CA GLY A 102 11.18 0.28 10.61
C GLY A 102 11.79 0.34 9.21
N GLN A 103 11.50 -0.64 8.39
CA GLN A 103 11.91 -0.63 6.98
C GLN A 103 10.89 0.13 6.14
N PRO A 104 11.32 1.09 5.28
CA PRO A 104 10.40 1.86 4.44
C PRO A 104 9.90 1.04 3.26
N ASP A 105 8.72 1.41 2.76
CA ASP A 105 8.21 1.02 1.44
C ASP A 105 8.10 2.23 0.51
N PHE A 106 8.01 1.98 -0.80
CA PHE A 106 8.02 3.01 -1.85
C PHE A 106 6.95 2.71 -2.89
N ILE A 107 6.21 3.75 -3.28
CA ILE A 107 5.27 3.70 -4.40
C ILE A 107 5.51 4.89 -5.34
N ASN A 108 5.45 4.65 -6.65
CA ASN A 108 5.47 5.73 -7.63
C ASN A 108 4.03 6.13 -7.99
N ILE A 109 3.71 7.40 -7.81
CA ILE A 109 2.42 7.98 -8.20
C ILE A 109 2.55 8.64 -9.56
N GLN A 110 1.74 8.17 -10.51
CA GLN A 110 1.57 8.77 -11.84
C GLN A 110 0.15 9.31 -11.95
N VAL A 111 0.00 10.54 -12.42
CA VAL A 111 -1.29 11.24 -12.51
C VAL A 111 -1.79 11.25 -13.95
N ILE A 112 -3.01 10.78 -14.15
CA ILE A 112 -3.67 10.77 -15.43
C ILE A 112 -4.43 12.09 -15.61
N GLY A 113 -4.07 12.85 -16.63
CA GLY A 113 -4.79 14.07 -17.02
C GLY A 113 -6.10 13.74 -17.77
N GLU A 114 -7.06 14.66 -17.74
CA GLU A 114 -8.36 14.52 -18.46
C GLU A 114 -8.23 14.17 -19.95
N TYR A 115 -7.19 14.64 -20.60
CA TYR A 115 -6.98 14.39 -22.02
C TYR A 115 -6.70 12.91 -22.30
N GLN A 116 -5.97 12.25 -21.44
CA GLN A 116 -5.67 10.83 -21.57
C GLN A 116 -6.90 9.97 -21.34
N ILE A 117 -7.77 10.36 -20.39
CA ILE A 117 -9.03 9.64 -20.10
C ILE A 117 -9.98 9.70 -21.31
N LYS A 118 -10.11 10.87 -21.95
CA LYS A 118 -10.94 11.04 -23.16
C LYS A 118 -10.43 10.17 -24.31
N SER A 119 -9.12 10.06 -24.48
CA SER A 119 -8.50 9.20 -25.48
C SER A 119 -8.78 7.72 -25.22
N PHE A 120 -8.68 7.25 -23.97
CA PHE A 120 -8.99 5.87 -23.60
C PHE A 120 -10.48 5.54 -23.80
N ARG A 121 -11.39 6.42 -23.39
CA ARG A 121 -12.85 6.23 -23.62
C ARG A 121 -13.16 6.15 -25.12
N SER A 122 -12.59 7.01 -25.94
CA SER A 122 -12.77 6.97 -27.40
C SER A 122 -12.24 5.67 -28.04
N LEU A 123 -11.16 5.09 -27.51
CA LEU A 123 -10.66 3.80 -27.96
C LEU A 123 -11.60 2.64 -27.60
N ILE A 124 -12.12 2.63 -26.37
CA ILE A 124 -13.05 1.59 -25.89
C ILE A 124 -14.36 1.64 -26.69
N GLU A 125 -14.90 2.83 -26.93
CA GLU A 125 -16.12 3.00 -27.76
C GLU A 125 -15.90 2.52 -29.19
N LYS A 126 -14.74 2.78 -29.78
CA LYS A 126 -14.41 2.26 -31.12
C LYS A 126 -14.23 0.74 -31.14
N CYS A 127 -13.61 0.15 -30.11
CA CYS A 127 -13.45 -1.29 -30.00
C CYS A 127 -14.79 -2.02 -29.84
N THR A 128 -15.72 -1.49 -29.05
CA THR A 128 -17.08 -2.05 -28.94
C THR A 128 -17.86 -1.94 -30.22
N PHE A 129 -17.70 -0.88 -30.98
CA PHE A 129 -18.37 -0.70 -32.29
C PHE A 129 -17.84 -1.67 -33.34
N ILE A 130 -16.54 -1.92 -33.38
CA ILE A 130 -15.91 -2.87 -34.31
C ILE A 130 -16.36 -4.31 -34.00
N TYR A 131 -16.48 -4.67 -32.72
CA TYR A 131 -16.92 -6.01 -32.33
C TYR A 131 -18.42 -6.26 -32.63
N CYS A 132 -19.27 -5.24 -32.52
CA CYS A 132 -20.68 -5.32 -32.96
C CYS A 132 -20.84 -5.44 -34.48
N SER A 133 -19.94 -4.80 -35.26
CA SER A 133 -20.02 -4.87 -36.73
C SER A 133 -19.64 -6.23 -37.30
N THR A 134 -18.75 -6.97 -36.63
CA THR A 134 -18.29 -8.29 -37.08
C THR A 134 -19.28 -9.41 -36.77
N THR A 135 -20.16 -9.24 -35.78
CA THR A 135 -21.17 -10.25 -35.45
C THR A 135 -22.43 -10.23 -36.33
N TYR A 136 -22.64 -9.16 -37.13
CA TYR A 136 -23.80 -9.04 -38.01
C TYR A 136 -23.61 -9.61 -39.43
N PHE A 137 -22.41 -10.05 -39.83
CA PHE A 137 -22.11 -10.51 -41.19
C PHE A 137 -22.01 -12.04 -41.37
N HIS A 138 -22.35 -12.83 -40.37
CA HIS A 138 -22.48 -14.29 -40.55
C HIS A 138 -23.94 -14.76 -40.50
N ARG A 139 -24.68 -14.42 -41.56
CA ARG A 139 -25.90 -15.12 -41.90
C ARG A 139 -25.52 -16.24 -42.89
N PRO A 140 -25.69 -17.53 -42.57
CA PRO A 140 -25.43 -18.58 -43.55
C PRO A 140 -26.48 -18.50 -44.67
N PRO A 141 -26.11 -18.82 -45.92
CA PRO A 141 -27.06 -18.82 -47.05
C PRO A 141 -28.11 -19.90 -46.83
N THR A 142 -29.37 -19.51 -46.86
CA THR A 142 -30.51 -20.41 -46.87
C THR A 142 -30.49 -21.18 -48.20
N THR A 143 -30.14 -22.45 -48.15
CA THR A 143 -30.32 -23.41 -49.25
C THR A 143 -31.81 -23.64 -49.45
N LEU A 144 -32.35 -23.11 -50.55
CA LEU A 144 -33.67 -23.46 -51.07
C LEU A 144 -33.64 -24.91 -51.55
N TYR A 145 -34.24 -25.79 -50.79
CA TYR A 145 -34.51 -27.16 -51.21
C TYR A 145 -35.71 -27.12 -52.18
N ARG A 146 -35.45 -27.31 -53.48
CA ARG A 146 -36.46 -27.44 -54.50
C ARG A 146 -36.85 -28.92 -54.59
N SER A 147 -38.03 -29.31 -54.07
CA SER A 147 -38.60 -30.62 -54.27
C SER A 147 -39.18 -30.69 -55.69
N HIS A 148 -38.69 -31.65 -56.48
CA HIS A 148 -39.34 -32.16 -57.67
C HIS A 148 -39.97 -33.49 -57.31
N GLY A 149 -41.25 -33.66 -57.65
CA GLY A 149 -42.03 -34.86 -57.58
C GLY A 149 -43.44 -34.54 -57.80
#